data_7b71ce2254187fc9838c800fae0dbdb7
#
_entry.id   7b71ce2254187fc9838c800fae0dbdb7
#
_cell.length_a   1.000
_cell.length_b   1.000
_cell.length_c   1.000
_cell.angle_alpha   90.00
_cell.angle_beta   90.00
_cell.angle_gamma   90.00
#
_symmetry.space_group_name_H-M   'P 1'
#
loop_
_entity.id
_entity.type
_entity.pdbx_description
1 polymer ?
#
loop_
_entity_poly.entity_id
_entity_poly.type
_entity_poly.pdbx_seq_one_letter_code
_entity_poly.pdbx_strand_id
1 'polypeptide(L)' 'MTFDDLQVSDLVWIRAIAGLTQAQAAERLWISKSHYAGIEAGSYTGDKVMLNVGKLLNEDQINRAISVLQFIRFIKNI' A
#
# COMPACT_ATOMS: atom_id res chain seq x y z
N MET A 1 8.14 13.94 0.04
CA MET A 1 7.00 12.99 0.12
C MET A 1 6.83 12.50 1.53
N THR A 2 5.62 12.51 2.04
CA THR A 2 5.29 11.99 3.36
C THR A 2 4.40 10.74 3.21
N PHE A 3 4.16 10.05 4.32
CA PHE A 3 3.28 8.87 4.32
C PHE A 3 1.85 9.22 3.87
N ASP A 4 1.40 10.44 4.11
CA ASP A 4 0.07 10.90 3.71
C ASP A 4 -0.08 11.09 2.18
N ASP A 5 1.02 11.11 1.45
CA ASP A 5 1.01 11.23 0.00
C ASP A 5 0.83 9.89 -0.73
N LEU A 6 0.74 8.80 0.01
CA LEU A 6 0.53 7.47 -0.56
C LEU A 6 -0.85 7.37 -1.20
N GLN A 7 -0.90 6.67 -2.32
CA GLN A 7 -2.12 6.46 -3.11
C GLN A 7 -2.49 4.98 -3.16
N VAL A 8 -3.72 4.70 -3.56
CA VAL A 8 -4.21 3.32 -3.72
C VAL A 8 -3.30 2.54 -4.68
N SER A 9 -2.83 3.18 -5.75
CA SER A 9 -1.91 2.55 -6.71
C SER A 9 -0.57 2.14 -6.09
N ASP A 10 -0.22 2.64 -4.92
CA ASP A 10 1.01 2.28 -4.21
C ASP A 10 0.84 1.02 -3.34
N LEU A 11 -0.39 0.51 -3.18
CA LEU A 11 -0.66 -0.63 -2.27
C LEU A 11 0.16 -1.87 -2.60
N VAL A 12 0.35 -2.18 -3.88
CA VAL A 12 1.16 -3.33 -4.29
C VAL A 12 2.58 -3.21 -3.75
N TRP A 13 3.18 -2.04 -3.85
CA TRP A 13 4.53 -1.77 -3.37
C TRP A 13 4.59 -1.80 -1.84
N ILE A 14 3.60 -1.20 -1.18
CA ILE A 14 3.50 -1.18 0.28
C ILE A 14 3.43 -2.62 0.80
N ARG A 15 2.57 -3.44 0.21
CA ARG A 15 2.40 -4.83 0.58
C ARG A 15 3.70 -5.62 0.35
N ALA A 16 4.36 -5.42 -0.78
CA ALA A 16 5.62 -6.08 -1.11
C ALA A 16 6.71 -5.73 -0.11
N ILE A 17 6.82 -4.46 0.26
CA ILE A 17 7.79 -3.98 1.26
C ILE A 17 7.51 -4.61 2.62
N ALA A 18 6.24 -4.78 2.97
CA ALA A 18 5.83 -5.43 4.21
C ALA A 18 6.02 -6.95 4.19
N GLY A 19 6.30 -7.54 3.03
CA GLY A 19 6.45 -8.98 2.88
C GLY A 19 5.15 -9.75 3.03
N LEU A 20 4.01 -9.13 2.69
CA LEU A 20 2.69 -9.69 2.88
C LEU A 20 2.10 -10.20 1.57
N THR A 21 1.36 -11.33 1.65
CA THR A 21 0.47 -11.74 0.58
C THR A 21 -0.79 -10.88 0.59
N GLN A 22 -1.59 -10.93 -0.48
CA GLN A 22 -2.88 -10.24 -0.51
C GLN A 22 -3.79 -10.69 0.62
N ALA A 23 -3.81 -12.00 0.93
CA ALA A 23 -4.61 -12.54 2.01
C ALA A 23 -4.18 -11.97 3.37
N GLN A 24 -2.87 -11.89 3.61
CA GLN A 24 -2.33 -11.35 4.85
C GLN A 24 -2.61 -9.86 5.00
N ALA A 25 -2.47 -9.10 3.91
CA ALA A 25 -2.78 -7.67 3.92
C ALA A 25 -4.28 -7.45 4.19
N ALA A 26 -5.14 -8.22 3.55
CA ALA A 26 -6.59 -8.14 3.77
C ALA A 26 -6.94 -8.42 5.22
N GLU A 27 -6.33 -9.44 5.82
CA GLU A 27 -6.55 -9.79 7.22
C GLU A 27 -6.19 -8.64 8.15
N ARG A 28 -5.05 -7.99 7.93
CA ARG A 28 -4.62 -6.85 8.75
C ARG A 28 -5.53 -5.63 8.58
N LEU A 29 -6.20 -5.50 7.45
CA LEU A 29 -7.10 -4.40 7.13
C LEU A 29 -8.57 -4.74 7.45
N TRP A 30 -8.85 -5.96 7.96
CA TRP A 30 -10.18 -6.41 8.33
C TRP A 30 -11.16 -6.45 7.16
N ILE A 31 -10.66 -6.82 5.97
CA ILE A 31 -11.48 -6.99 4.77
C ILE A 31 -11.21 -8.36 4.15
N SER A 32 -12.06 -8.77 3.21
CA SER A 32 -11.86 -10.05 2.50
C SER A 32 -10.69 -9.93 1.51
N LYS A 33 -10.08 -11.08 1.21
CA LYS A 33 -9.02 -11.16 0.19
C LYS A 33 -9.53 -10.67 -1.17
N SER A 34 -10.75 -11.07 -1.55
CA SER A 34 -11.35 -10.68 -2.82
C SER A 34 -11.53 -9.16 -2.90
N HIS A 35 -11.99 -8.54 -1.83
CA HIS A 35 -12.14 -7.08 -1.76
C HIS A 35 -10.78 -6.39 -1.88
N TYR A 36 -9.79 -6.87 -1.14
CA TYR A 36 -8.44 -6.31 -1.19
C TYR A 36 -7.85 -6.42 -2.59
N ALA A 37 -7.94 -7.60 -3.20
CA ALA A 37 -7.45 -7.83 -4.56
C ALA A 37 -8.13 -6.90 -5.57
N GLY A 38 -9.43 -6.68 -5.42
CA GLY A 38 -10.19 -5.74 -6.25
C GLY A 38 -9.72 -4.31 -6.10
N ILE A 39 -9.32 -3.90 -4.90
CA ILE A 39 -8.76 -2.56 -4.65
C ILE A 39 -7.42 -2.41 -5.37
N GLU A 40 -6.52 -3.39 -5.26
CA GLU A 40 -5.23 -3.36 -5.97
C GLU A 40 -5.43 -3.33 -7.49
N ALA A 41 -6.45 -4.02 -7.99
CA ALA A 41 -6.77 -4.08 -9.42
C ALA A 41 -7.50 -2.83 -9.93
N GLY A 42 -7.92 -1.93 -9.05
CA GLY A 42 -8.66 -0.73 -9.43
C GLY A 42 -10.16 -0.92 -9.62
N SER A 43 -10.70 -2.11 -9.25
CA SER A 43 -12.13 -2.41 -9.36
C SER A 43 -12.96 -1.78 -8.26
N TYR A 44 -12.36 -1.47 -7.11
CA TYR A 44 -13.01 -0.84 -5.97
C TYR A 44 -12.21 0.36 -5.50
N THR A 45 -12.90 1.33 -4.91
CA THR A 45 -12.22 2.46 -4.26
C THR A 45 -11.49 1.98 -3.00
N GLY A 46 -10.34 2.55 -2.72
CA GLY A 46 -9.52 2.16 -1.58
C GLY A 46 -9.39 3.23 -0.51
N ASP A 47 -10.28 4.22 -0.48
CA ASP A 47 -10.15 5.36 0.43
C ASP A 47 -10.09 4.94 1.90
N LYS A 48 -10.98 4.04 2.31
CA LYS A 48 -10.99 3.53 3.69
C LYS A 48 -9.76 2.69 4.02
N VAL A 49 -9.28 1.93 3.03
CA VAL A 49 -8.07 1.13 3.17
C VAL A 49 -6.85 2.03 3.36
N MET A 50 -6.78 3.13 2.61
CA MET A 50 -5.66 4.07 2.73
C MET A 50 -5.61 4.75 4.10
N LEU A 51 -6.75 4.93 4.76
CA LEU A 51 -6.78 5.44 6.14
C LEU A 51 -6.12 4.46 7.13
N ASN A 52 -6.08 3.19 6.80
CA ASN A 52 -5.56 2.13 7.67
C ASN A 52 -4.28 1.49 7.15
N VAL A 53 -3.69 2.05 6.08
CA VAL A 53 -2.51 1.46 5.43
C VAL A 53 -1.32 1.34 6.38
N GLY A 54 -1.23 2.19 7.39
CA GLY A 54 -0.19 2.12 8.41
C GLY A 54 -0.21 0.83 9.22
N LYS A 55 -1.33 0.09 9.23
CA LYS A 55 -1.42 -1.22 9.90
C LYS A 55 -0.64 -2.31 9.17
N LEU A 56 -0.26 -2.08 7.92
CA LEU A 56 0.50 -3.02 7.12
C LEU A 56 2.01 -2.93 7.38
N LEU A 57 2.47 -1.83 7.96
CA LEU A 57 3.88 -1.50 8.04
C LEU A 57 4.30 -1.18 9.47
N ASN A 58 5.52 -1.60 9.85
CA ASN A 58 6.18 -1.06 11.03
C ASN A 58 6.91 0.24 10.66
N GLU A 59 7.52 0.91 11.63
CA GLU A 59 8.18 2.20 11.44
C GLU A 59 9.30 2.13 10.40
N ASP A 60 10.14 1.10 10.45
CA ASP A 60 11.23 0.91 9.48
C ASP A 60 10.69 0.70 8.07
N GLN A 61 9.61 -0.06 7.96
CA GLN A 61 8.96 -0.32 6.67
C GLN A 61 8.29 0.94 6.12
N ILE A 62 7.72 1.77 6.97
CA ILE A 62 7.15 3.07 6.55
C ILE A 62 8.23 3.93 5.90
N ASN A 63 9.38 4.06 6.56
CA ASN A 63 10.50 4.84 6.04
C ASN A 63 11.02 4.27 4.72
N ARG A 64 11.12 2.94 4.63
CA ARG A 64 11.54 2.27 3.39
C ARG A 64 10.54 2.48 2.27
N ALA A 65 9.24 2.39 2.57
CA ALA A 65 8.19 2.59 1.59
C ALA A 65 8.24 4.00 1.01
N ILE A 66 8.39 5.01 1.85
CA ILE A 66 8.51 6.40 1.42
C ILE A 66 9.70 6.56 0.47
N SER A 67 10.86 6.02 0.83
CA SER A 67 12.07 6.11 0.00
C SER A 67 11.92 5.41 -1.34
N VAL A 68 11.38 4.19 -1.34
CA VAL A 68 11.20 3.40 -2.56
C VAL A 68 10.19 4.07 -3.50
N LEU A 69 9.05 4.50 -2.96
CA LEU A 69 7.99 5.10 -3.77
C LEU A 69 8.41 6.47 -4.32
N GLN A 70 9.16 7.22 -3.56
CA GLN A 70 9.72 8.49 -3.99
C GLN A 70 10.65 8.28 -5.19
N PHE A 71 11.49 7.26 -5.14
CA PHE A 71 12.40 6.88 -6.24
C PHE A 71 11.61 6.44 -7.47
N ILE A 72 10.58 5.61 -7.29
CA ILE A 72 9.73 5.14 -8.40
C ILE A 72 9.03 6.30 -9.09
N ARG A 73 8.49 7.25 -8.32
CA ARG A 73 7.85 8.44 -8.89
C ARG A 73 8.83 9.32 -9.63
N PHE A 74 10.05 9.43 -9.13
CA PHE A 74 11.11 10.17 -9.81
C PHE A 74 11.40 9.56 -11.18
N ILE A 75 11.55 8.24 -11.25
CA ILE A 75 11.81 7.52 -12.52
C ILE A 75 10.66 7.70 -13.50
N LYS A 76 9.41 7.62 -13.03
CA LYS A 76 8.24 7.77 -13.90
C LYS A 76 8.12 9.15 -14.52
N ASN A 77 8.71 10.16 -13.91
CA ASN A 77 8.65 11.55 -14.37
C ASN A 77 9.86 11.93 -15.24
N ILE A 78 10.80 11.03 -15.43
CA ILE A 78 11.89 11.21 -16.39
C ILE A 78 11.40 10.82 -17.78
#